data_ff55772eea47c71d80f7f0525036eaa3
#
_entry.id   ff55772eea47c71d80f7f0525036eaa3
#
_cell.length_a   1.000
_cell.length_b   1.000
_cell.length_c   1.000
_cell.angle_alpha   90.00
_cell.angle_beta   90.00
_cell.angle_gamma   90.00
#
_symmetry.space_group_name_H-M   'P 1'
#
loop_
_entity.id
_entity.type
_entity.pdbx_description
1 polymer ?
#
loop_
_entity_poly.entity_id
_entity_poly.type
_entity_poly.pdbx_seq_one_letter_code
_entity_poly.pdbx_strand_id
1 'polypeptide(L)'
;MEIQLWKKILTPYELAVQEILVKFNHIIMEYRSADMYSPIEAVNGRVKSISSILEKCRKKNIPLEIVTEKVEDIAGIRVICQFVEDIYKVVDIIKKRKDMTIVEEKDYIKNVKPSGYRSYHVIVNYDVETLEGTKTIFVEIQVECPCGGWS
;
A
#
# COMPACT_ATOMS: atom_id res chain seq x y z
N MET A 1 16.04 9.52 -18.49
CA MET A 1 15.59 8.11 -18.59
C MET A 1 14.42 8.03 -19.55
N GLU A 2 14.46 7.11 -20.47
CA GLU A 2 13.48 7.00 -21.55
C GLU A 2 12.13 6.48 -21.05
N ILE A 3 11.06 6.84 -21.79
CA ILE A 3 9.69 6.39 -21.49
C ILE A 3 9.59 4.88 -21.46
N GLN A 4 10.26 4.18 -22.42
CA GLN A 4 10.22 2.72 -22.47
C GLN A 4 10.83 2.08 -21.22
N LEU A 5 11.90 2.67 -20.71
CA LEU A 5 12.54 2.18 -19.50
C LEU A 5 11.63 2.39 -18.28
N TRP A 6 10.95 3.54 -18.21
CA TRP A 6 9.99 3.81 -17.15
C TRP A 6 8.81 2.83 -17.17
N LYS A 7 8.30 2.50 -18.37
CA LYS A 7 7.25 1.49 -18.48
C LYS A 7 7.71 0.15 -17.94
N LYS A 8 8.94 -0.25 -18.26
CA LYS A 8 9.50 -1.50 -17.77
C LYS A 8 9.65 -1.50 -16.25
N ILE A 9 10.09 -0.38 -15.69
CA ILE A 9 10.26 -0.23 -14.24
C ILE A 9 8.90 -0.27 -13.53
N LEU A 10 7.88 0.42 -14.06
CA LEU A 10 6.60 0.60 -13.38
C LEU A 10 5.63 -0.55 -13.57
N THR A 11 5.78 -1.37 -14.59
CA THR A 11 4.85 -2.49 -14.84
C THR A 11 4.69 -3.42 -13.62
N PRO A 12 5.75 -3.86 -12.93
CA PRO A 12 5.57 -4.70 -11.75
C PRO A 12 4.71 -4.03 -10.67
N TYR A 13 4.85 -2.72 -10.50
CA TYR A 13 4.06 -1.97 -9.52
C TYR A 13 2.58 -1.90 -9.91
N GLU A 14 2.31 -1.70 -11.19
CA GLU A 14 0.93 -1.69 -11.70
C GLU A 14 0.26 -3.05 -11.51
N LEU A 15 0.99 -4.12 -11.80
CA LEU A 15 0.49 -5.49 -11.60
C LEU A 15 0.22 -5.75 -10.12
N ALA A 16 1.14 -5.35 -9.24
CA ALA A 16 0.99 -5.53 -7.81
C ALA A 16 -0.25 -4.80 -7.27
N VAL A 17 -0.46 -3.57 -7.70
CA VAL A 17 -1.64 -2.80 -7.28
C VAL A 17 -2.91 -3.53 -7.67
N GLN A 18 -3.02 -3.99 -8.92
CA GLN A 18 -4.20 -4.73 -9.39
C GLN A 18 -4.43 -6.00 -8.57
N GLU A 19 -3.38 -6.77 -8.33
CA GLU A 19 -3.48 -8.02 -7.58
C GLU A 19 -3.90 -7.78 -6.13
N ILE A 20 -3.28 -6.80 -5.48
CA ILE A 20 -3.58 -6.51 -4.07
C ILE A 20 -5.01 -6.00 -3.91
N LEU A 21 -5.48 -5.17 -4.84
CA LEU A 21 -6.88 -4.72 -4.80
C LEU A 21 -7.85 -5.89 -4.87
N VAL A 22 -7.58 -6.86 -5.73
CA VAL A 22 -8.39 -8.09 -5.83
C VAL A 22 -8.35 -8.85 -4.50
N LYS A 23 -7.17 -8.99 -3.91
CA LYS A 23 -7.00 -9.72 -2.65
C LYS A 23 -7.77 -9.07 -1.50
N PHE A 24 -7.72 -7.75 -1.38
CA PHE A 24 -8.49 -7.07 -0.33
C PHE A 24 -9.99 -7.11 -0.59
N ASN A 25 -10.42 -7.03 -1.84
CA ASN A 25 -11.83 -7.22 -2.17
C ASN A 25 -12.29 -8.64 -1.84
N HIS A 26 -11.43 -9.64 -1.98
CA HIS A 26 -11.74 -11.01 -1.55
C HIS A 26 -11.97 -11.08 -0.04
N ILE A 27 -11.20 -10.34 0.74
CA ILE A 27 -11.41 -10.29 2.20
C ILE A 27 -12.80 -9.75 2.51
N ILE A 28 -13.19 -8.66 1.84
CA ILE A 28 -14.54 -8.10 2.01
C ILE A 28 -15.61 -9.13 1.66
N MET A 29 -15.43 -9.84 0.56
CA MET A 29 -16.35 -10.89 0.12
C MET A 29 -16.48 -12.01 1.14
N GLU A 30 -15.36 -12.43 1.74
CA GLU A 30 -15.40 -13.50 2.74
C GLU A 30 -16.23 -13.10 3.96
N TYR A 31 -16.06 -11.87 4.45
CA TYR A 31 -16.85 -11.38 5.57
C TYR A 31 -18.33 -11.31 5.20
N ARG A 32 -18.66 -10.81 4.03
CA ARG A 32 -20.05 -10.71 3.58
C ARG A 32 -20.70 -12.08 3.41
N SER A 33 -19.95 -13.02 2.86
CA SER A 33 -20.45 -14.40 2.67
C SER A 33 -20.73 -15.11 3.98
N ALA A 34 -20.01 -14.71 5.04
CA ALA A 34 -20.20 -15.27 6.38
C ALA A 34 -21.22 -14.47 7.21
N ASP A 35 -21.88 -13.48 6.59
CA ASP A 35 -22.80 -12.55 7.27
C ASP A 35 -22.14 -11.84 8.45
N MET A 36 -20.85 -11.52 8.29
CA MET A 36 -20.06 -10.83 9.31
C MET A 36 -19.75 -9.40 8.88
N TYR A 37 -19.62 -8.54 9.87
CA TYR A 37 -19.21 -7.16 9.64
C TYR A 37 -17.77 -7.13 9.11
N SER A 38 -17.56 -6.49 7.96
CA SER A 38 -16.22 -6.35 7.37
C SER A 38 -15.48 -5.15 7.98
N PRO A 39 -14.23 -5.35 8.45
CA PRO A 39 -13.44 -4.21 8.91
C PRO A 39 -12.97 -3.32 7.76
N ILE A 40 -13.06 -3.80 6.52
CA ILE A 40 -12.70 -3.04 5.33
C ILE A 40 -13.98 -2.57 4.64
N GLU A 41 -14.14 -1.27 4.48
CA GLU A 41 -15.27 -0.69 3.77
C GLU A 41 -14.99 -0.60 2.27
N ALA A 42 -13.80 -0.12 1.91
CA ALA A 42 -13.39 0.05 0.52
C ALA A 42 -11.88 0.03 0.39
N VAL A 43 -11.40 -0.27 -0.81
CA VAL A 43 -9.99 -0.21 -1.14
C VAL A 43 -9.80 0.50 -2.47
N ASN A 44 -8.72 1.24 -2.58
CA ASN A 44 -8.28 1.80 -3.85
C ASN A 44 -6.75 1.79 -3.88
N GLY A 45 -6.18 2.01 -5.05
CA GLY A 45 -4.75 1.98 -5.19
C GLY A 45 -4.29 2.81 -6.37
N ARG A 46 -3.01 3.14 -6.36
CA ARG A 46 -2.41 3.89 -7.46
C ARG A 46 -0.92 3.59 -7.56
N VAL A 47 -0.38 3.83 -8.75
CA VAL A 47 1.06 3.88 -8.97
C VAL A 47 1.44 5.34 -9.09
N LYS A 48 2.49 5.73 -8.37
CA LYS A 48 3.00 7.10 -8.36
C LYS A 48 3.40 7.52 -9.77
N SER A 49 3.08 8.75 -10.16
CA SER A 49 3.44 9.26 -11.48
C SER A 49 4.96 9.42 -11.60
N ILE A 50 5.47 9.36 -12.83
CA ILE A 50 6.89 9.52 -13.09
C ILE A 50 7.38 10.86 -12.53
N SER A 51 6.62 11.94 -12.75
CA SER A 51 6.99 13.26 -12.24
C SER A 51 7.09 13.28 -10.71
N SER A 52 6.18 12.60 -10.01
CA SER A 52 6.21 12.51 -8.56
C SER A 52 7.41 11.70 -8.05
N ILE A 53 7.75 10.63 -8.78
CA ILE A 53 8.92 9.82 -8.44
C ILE A 53 10.20 10.63 -8.60
N LEU A 54 10.32 11.36 -9.71
CA LEU A 54 11.47 12.21 -9.99
C LEU A 54 11.62 13.31 -8.93
N GLU A 55 10.51 13.94 -8.55
CA GLU A 55 10.50 14.97 -7.52
C GLU A 55 10.97 14.41 -6.17
N LYS A 56 10.50 13.23 -5.80
CA LYS A 56 10.92 12.58 -4.56
C LYS A 56 12.41 12.24 -4.57
N CYS A 57 12.90 11.72 -5.69
CA CYS A 57 14.32 11.41 -5.85
C CYS A 57 15.17 12.67 -5.73
N ARG A 58 14.74 13.77 -6.33
CA ARG A 58 15.43 15.06 -6.23
C ARG A 58 15.49 15.56 -4.80
N LYS A 59 14.36 15.54 -4.10
CA LYS A 59 14.29 16.02 -2.71
C LYS A 59 15.13 15.20 -1.75
N LYS A 60 15.19 13.90 -1.96
CA LYS A 60 15.88 12.98 -1.04
C LYS A 60 17.26 12.55 -1.52
N ASN A 61 17.73 13.15 -2.62
CA ASN A 61 19.04 12.83 -3.22
C ASN A 61 19.18 11.33 -3.51
N ILE A 62 18.15 10.73 -4.11
CA ILE A 62 18.16 9.33 -4.49
C ILE A 62 18.55 9.21 -5.96
N PRO A 63 19.64 8.49 -6.29
CA PRO A 63 20.00 8.23 -7.68
C PRO A 63 18.92 7.41 -8.38
N LEU A 64 18.60 7.74 -9.64
CA LEU A 64 17.57 7.05 -10.39
C LEU A 64 17.87 5.55 -10.56
N GLU A 65 19.15 5.19 -10.59
CA GLU A 65 19.59 3.79 -10.77
C GLU A 65 19.10 2.88 -9.63
N ILE A 66 18.86 3.44 -8.45
CA ILE A 66 18.42 2.66 -7.27
C ILE A 66 17.02 3.07 -6.79
N VAL A 67 16.23 3.68 -7.67
CA VAL A 67 14.90 4.19 -7.30
C VAL A 67 14.00 3.08 -6.75
N THR A 68 14.02 1.90 -7.34
CA THR A 68 13.17 0.79 -6.90
C THR A 68 13.60 0.21 -5.55
N GLU A 69 14.85 0.43 -5.15
CA GLU A 69 15.37 -0.02 -3.86
C GLU A 69 15.13 0.97 -2.74
N LYS A 70 14.96 2.26 -3.07
CA LYS A 70 14.90 3.33 -2.08
C LYS A 70 13.54 3.98 -1.93
N VAL A 71 12.74 4.03 -3.00
CA VAL A 71 11.39 4.63 -2.94
C VAL A 71 10.39 3.53 -2.64
N GLU A 72 9.76 3.61 -1.48
CA GLU A 72 8.90 2.55 -0.97
C GLU A 72 7.42 2.75 -1.30
N ASP A 73 7.04 3.91 -1.82
CA ASP A 73 5.66 4.26 -2.09
C ASP A 73 5.34 4.47 -3.57
N ILE A 74 6.09 3.81 -4.46
CA ILE A 74 5.77 3.83 -5.89
C ILE A 74 4.38 3.21 -6.10
N ALA A 75 4.12 2.05 -5.48
CA ALA A 75 2.79 1.47 -5.43
C ALA A 75 2.16 1.80 -4.09
N GLY A 76 0.95 2.33 -4.11
CA GLY A 76 0.21 2.68 -2.90
C GLY A 76 -1.19 2.07 -2.91
N ILE A 77 -1.56 1.49 -1.79
CA ILE A 77 -2.89 0.94 -1.55
C ILE A 77 -3.49 1.71 -0.38
N ARG A 78 -4.75 2.12 -0.53
CA ARG A 78 -5.49 2.75 0.56
C ARG A 78 -6.63 1.83 0.96
N VAL A 79 -6.64 1.45 2.23
CA VAL A 79 -7.70 0.62 2.81
C VAL A 79 -8.52 1.51 3.74
N ILE A 80 -9.81 1.64 3.45
CA ILE A 80 -10.70 2.52 4.19
C ILE A 80 -11.54 1.70 5.16
N CYS A 81 -11.50 2.10 6.43
CA CYS A 81 -12.26 1.50 7.50
C CYS A 81 -13.31 2.48 7.99
N GLN A 82 -14.39 1.96 8.60
CA GLN A 82 -15.43 2.78 9.15
C GLN A 82 -15.07 3.30 10.55
N PHE A 83 -14.40 2.46 11.35
CA PHE A 83 -14.02 2.79 12.72
C PHE A 83 -12.53 2.61 12.95
N VAL A 84 -12.00 3.35 13.94
CA VAL A 84 -10.57 3.30 14.26
C VAL A 84 -10.13 1.89 14.69
N GLU A 85 -10.94 1.19 15.48
CA GLU A 85 -10.61 -0.18 15.90
C GLU A 85 -10.51 -1.15 14.74
N ASP A 86 -11.19 -0.88 13.63
CA ASP A 86 -11.10 -1.72 12.43
C ASP A 86 -9.72 -1.61 11.78
N ILE A 87 -9.04 -0.48 11.94
CA ILE A 87 -7.69 -0.30 11.41
C ILE A 87 -6.75 -1.37 11.96
N TYR A 88 -6.80 -1.60 13.27
CA TYR A 88 -5.95 -2.61 13.91
C TYR A 88 -6.30 -4.02 13.46
N LYS A 89 -7.59 -4.29 13.21
CA LYS A 89 -8.02 -5.59 12.67
C LYS A 89 -7.45 -5.83 11.29
N VAL A 90 -7.47 -4.80 10.43
CA VAL A 90 -6.91 -4.90 9.08
C VAL A 90 -5.41 -5.10 9.12
N VAL A 91 -4.70 -4.34 9.97
CA VAL A 91 -3.25 -4.51 10.12
C VAL A 91 -2.92 -5.93 10.57
N ASP A 92 -3.72 -6.50 11.51
CA ASP A 92 -3.53 -7.86 11.96
C ASP A 92 -3.73 -8.87 10.82
N ILE A 93 -4.76 -8.66 9.98
CA ILE A 93 -4.98 -9.49 8.80
C ILE A 93 -3.76 -9.46 7.88
N ILE A 94 -3.20 -8.26 7.62
CA ILE A 94 -2.01 -8.13 6.78
C ILE A 94 -0.83 -8.88 7.39
N LYS A 95 -0.61 -8.76 8.70
CA LYS A 95 0.48 -9.44 9.41
C LYS A 95 0.42 -10.95 9.28
N LYS A 96 -0.77 -11.52 9.21
CA LYS A 96 -0.97 -12.97 9.12
C LYS A 96 -0.88 -13.51 7.70
N ARG A 97 -0.87 -12.65 6.68
CA ARG A 97 -0.80 -13.11 5.30
C ARG A 97 0.59 -13.63 4.99
N LYS A 98 0.62 -14.64 4.09
CA LYS A 98 1.88 -15.24 3.65
C LYS A 98 2.32 -14.72 2.29
N ASP A 99 1.44 -14.01 1.59
CA ASP A 99 1.72 -13.49 0.26
C ASP A 99 2.31 -12.07 0.27
N MET A 100 2.51 -11.51 1.44
CA MET A 100 3.21 -10.23 1.61
C MET A 100 3.87 -10.19 2.99
N THR A 101 4.98 -9.48 3.09
CA THR A 101 5.76 -9.39 4.33
C THR A 101 5.93 -7.94 4.73
N ILE A 102 5.51 -7.59 5.94
CA ILE A 102 5.68 -6.23 6.45
C ILE A 102 7.14 -6.00 6.79
N VAL A 103 7.72 -4.92 6.26
CA VAL A 103 9.11 -4.52 6.52
C VAL A 103 9.20 -3.23 7.32
N GLU A 104 8.14 -2.42 7.36
CA GLU A 104 8.10 -1.18 8.12
C GLU A 104 6.68 -0.87 8.52
N GLU A 105 6.49 -0.28 9.71
CA GLU A 105 5.17 0.13 10.20
C GLU A 105 5.27 1.51 10.84
N LYS A 106 4.21 2.32 10.65
CA LYS A 106 4.06 3.61 11.32
C LYS A 106 2.62 3.75 11.81
N ASP A 107 2.47 3.84 13.12
CA ASP A 107 1.18 3.96 13.78
C ASP A 107 0.87 5.43 14.06
N TYR A 108 0.08 6.06 13.19
CA TYR A 108 -0.36 7.44 13.36
C TYR A 108 -1.68 7.53 14.13
N ILE A 109 -2.13 6.44 14.72
CA ILE A 109 -3.27 6.43 15.64
C ILE A 109 -2.79 6.73 17.05
N LYS A 110 -1.71 6.05 17.47
CA LYS A 110 -1.06 6.32 18.76
C LYS A 110 -0.22 7.59 18.70
N ASN A 111 0.49 7.80 17.61
CA ASN A 111 1.35 8.96 17.38
C ASN A 111 0.68 9.87 16.36
N VAL A 112 -0.39 10.55 16.80
CA VAL A 112 -1.23 11.37 15.92
C VAL A 112 -0.43 12.51 15.31
N LYS A 113 -0.59 12.71 13.99
CA LYS A 113 0.02 13.83 13.27
C LYS A 113 -0.61 15.14 13.73
N PRO A 114 0.12 16.29 13.60
CA PRO A 114 -0.45 17.61 13.96
C PRO A 114 -1.80 17.90 13.30
N SER A 115 -2.04 17.34 12.10
CA SER A 115 -3.31 17.50 11.38
C SER A 115 -4.48 16.76 12.02
N GLY A 116 -4.23 15.84 12.98
CA GLY A 116 -5.24 14.98 13.55
C GLY A 116 -5.59 13.77 12.71
N TYR A 117 -4.91 13.60 11.56
CA TYR A 117 -5.14 12.47 10.67
C TYR A 117 -4.74 11.15 11.35
N ARG A 118 -5.66 10.18 11.33
CA ARG A 118 -5.45 8.87 11.96
C ARG A 118 -5.35 7.79 10.90
N SER A 119 -4.19 7.17 10.85
CA SER A 119 -3.92 6.10 9.90
C SER A 119 -2.81 5.20 10.42
N TYR A 120 -2.71 4.04 9.81
CA TYR A 120 -1.63 3.10 10.06
C TYR A 120 -1.00 2.78 8.71
N HIS A 121 0.29 3.04 8.58
CA HIS A 121 1.00 2.80 7.32
C HIS A 121 1.90 1.58 7.47
N VAL A 122 1.84 0.67 6.52
CA VAL A 122 2.77 -0.46 6.45
C VAL A 122 3.43 -0.46 5.09
N ILE A 123 4.71 -0.81 5.07
CA ILE A 123 5.44 -1.10 3.84
C ILE A 123 5.60 -2.60 3.80
N VAL A 124 5.19 -3.22 2.70
CA VAL A 124 5.32 -4.66 2.52
C VAL A 124 6.23 -4.96 1.33
N ASN A 125 6.90 -6.11 1.41
CA ASN A 125 7.50 -6.75 0.25
C ASN A 125 6.44 -7.62 -0.40
N TYR A 126 6.29 -7.48 -1.71
CA TYR A 126 5.30 -8.22 -2.47
C TYR A 126 5.96 -8.79 -3.71
N ASP A 127 5.76 -10.08 -3.96
CA ASP A 127 6.32 -10.79 -5.11
C ASP A 127 5.34 -10.74 -6.28
N VAL A 128 5.82 -10.21 -7.41
CA VAL A 128 5.06 -10.15 -8.65
C VAL A 128 5.72 -11.05 -9.68
N GLU A 129 4.91 -11.92 -10.29
CA GLU A 129 5.38 -12.75 -11.40
C GLU A 129 5.32 -11.93 -12.68
N THR A 130 6.43 -11.79 -13.36
CA THR A 130 6.53 -11.04 -14.62
C THR A 130 7.09 -11.93 -15.72
N LEU A 131 7.08 -11.43 -16.95
CA LEU A 131 7.70 -12.14 -18.08
C LEU A 131 9.19 -12.39 -17.86
N GLU A 132 9.82 -11.61 -16.98
CA GLU A 132 11.24 -11.74 -16.64
C GLU A 132 11.45 -12.51 -15.32
N GLY A 133 10.42 -13.16 -14.81
CA GLY A 133 10.48 -13.89 -13.55
C GLY A 133 9.87 -13.12 -12.40
N THR A 134 10.11 -13.61 -11.19
CA THR A 134 9.59 -13.01 -9.97
C THR A 134 10.36 -11.73 -9.63
N LYS A 135 9.61 -10.66 -9.35
CA LYS A 135 10.19 -9.41 -8.85
C LYS A 135 9.57 -9.07 -7.50
N THR A 136 10.42 -8.83 -6.52
CA THR A 136 9.97 -8.42 -5.19
C THR A 136 10.02 -6.90 -5.13
N ILE A 137 8.90 -6.27 -4.83
CA ILE A 137 8.79 -4.82 -4.80
C ILE A 137 8.19 -4.35 -3.48
N PHE A 138 8.43 -3.07 -3.16
CA PHE A 138 7.78 -2.42 -2.03
C PHE A 138 6.39 -1.94 -2.43
N VAL A 139 5.44 -2.12 -1.53
CA VAL A 139 4.10 -1.53 -1.65
C VAL A 139 3.76 -0.88 -0.32
N GLU A 140 3.32 0.38 -0.37
CA GLU A 140 2.81 1.06 0.82
C GLU A 140 1.32 0.81 0.94
N ILE A 141 0.88 0.36 2.12
CA ILE A 141 -0.53 0.18 2.42
C ILE A 141 -0.89 1.15 3.53
N GLN A 142 -1.80 2.07 3.24
CA GLN A 142 -2.32 3.04 4.20
C GLN A 142 -3.71 2.58 4.64
N VAL A 143 -3.82 2.22 5.91
CA VAL A 143 -5.10 1.80 6.51
C VAL A 143 -5.62 3.00 7.29
N GLU A 144 -6.77 3.53 6.90
CA GLU A 144 -7.26 4.78 7.44
C GLU A 144 -8.75 4.76 7.73
N CYS A 145 -9.16 5.63 8.64
CA CYS A 145 -10.55 5.89 8.95
C CYS A 145 -10.81 7.37 8.76
N PRO A 146 -11.46 7.78 7.66
CA PRO A 146 -11.77 9.19 7.43
C PRO A 146 -12.60 9.80 8.55
N CYS A 147 -13.44 9.00 9.21
CA CYS A 147 -14.27 9.46 10.32
C CYS A 147 -13.49 9.62 11.62
N GLY A 148 -12.30 8.99 11.73
CA GLY A 148 -11.49 9.01 12.94
C GLY A 148 -10.98 10.38 13.31
N GLY A 149 -10.85 11.27 12.34
CA GLY A 149 -10.44 12.64 12.58
C GLY A 149 -11.46 13.49 13.32
N TRP A 150 -12.68 13.00 13.46
CA TRP A 150 -13.79 13.73 14.09
C TRP A 150 -14.02 13.37 15.55
N SER A 151 -13.48 12.28 15.98
CA SER A 151 -13.70 11.80 17.34
C SER A 151 -12.64 12.24 18.32
#